data_8fe01d2c21ca61de4efd1c191a90e928
#
_entry.id   8fe01d2c21ca61de4efd1c191a90e928
#
_cell.length_a   1.000
_cell.length_b   1.000
_cell.length_c   1.000
_cell.angle_alpha   90.00
_cell.angle_beta   90.00
_cell.angle_gamma   90.00
#
_symmetry.space_group_name_H-M   'P 1'
#
loop_
_entity.id
_entity.type
_entity.pdbx_description
1 polymer ?
#
loop_
_entity_poly.entity_id
_entity_poly.type
_entity_poly.pdbx_seq_one_letter_code
_entity_poly.pdbx_strand_id
1 'polypeptide(L)'
;MYGPYERPPFPIMIDAPTWGDLFRNMKPCDFVMGGAIYGSGMAWGYYCSRPFSMLMQKLVIFHGVSHMFLVVAASMMIALPFRRLTGYWDNGMRWRKPEDRLRKYDCTSHFEEASGYSRFRINTDL
;
A
#
# COMPACT_ATOMS: atom_id res chain seq x y z
N MET A 1 11.14 10.22 -6.21
CA MET A 1 10.00 11.11 -6.50
C MET A 1 9.86 11.18 -8.00
N TYR A 2 8.69 10.87 -8.54
CA TYR A 2 8.42 11.02 -9.97
C TYR A 2 8.13 12.49 -10.24
N GLY A 3 8.61 13.00 -11.39
CA GLY A 3 8.34 14.39 -11.79
C GLY A 3 6.83 14.60 -12.02
N PRO A 4 6.34 15.85 -11.99
CA PRO A 4 4.91 16.17 -12.13
C PRO A 4 4.31 15.72 -13.48
N TYR A 5 5.15 15.37 -14.45
CA TYR A 5 4.75 14.93 -15.80
C TYR A 5 5.01 13.45 -16.06
N GLU A 6 5.49 12.71 -15.06
CA GLU A 6 5.85 11.31 -15.22
C GLU A 6 4.80 10.42 -14.53
N ARG A 7 4.24 9.48 -15.29
CA ARG A 7 3.36 8.45 -14.78
C ARG A 7 4.16 7.47 -13.89
N PRO A 8 3.50 6.74 -12.98
CA PRO A 8 4.18 5.73 -12.16
C PRO A 8 4.88 4.67 -13.04
N PRO A 9 5.83 3.89 -12.49
CA PRO A 9 6.64 2.94 -13.25
C PRO A 9 5.83 1.83 -13.90
N PHE A 10 4.65 1.51 -13.36
CA PHE A 10 3.74 0.51 -13.90
C PHE A 10 2.42 1.16 -14.33
N PRO A 11 1.68 0.54 -15.27
CA PRO A 11 0.38 1.04 -15.68
C PRO A 11 -0.58 1.16 -14.50
N ILE A 12 -1.33 2.25 -14.47
CA ILE A 12 -2.34 2.50 -13.44
C ILE A 12 -3.55 1.62 -13.73
N MET A 13 -3.95 0.78 -12.76
CA MET A 13 -5.16 -0.01 -12.86
C MET A 13 -6.39 0.79 -12.43
N ILE A 14 -6.28 1.50 -11.32
CA ILE A 14 -7.32 2.35 -10.75
C ILE A 14 -6.65 3.59 -10.17
N ASP A 15 -7.01 4.77 -10.66
CA ASP A 15 -6.43 6.04 -10.21
C ASP A 15 -6.78 6.38 -8.75
N ALA A 16 -8.04 6.15 -8.37
CA ALA A 16 -8.55 6.42 -7.03
C ALA A 16 -9.23 5.16 -6.46
N PRO A 17 -8.45 4.20 -5.95
CA PRO A 17 -9.01 2.95 -5.43
C PRO A 17 -9.87 3.19 -4.19
N THR A 18 -11.05 2.58 -4.17
CA THR A 18 -11.93 2.55 -3.01
C THR A 18 -11.47 1.47 -2.02
N TRP A 19 -11.97 1.51 -0.80
CA TRP A 19 -11.70 0.46 0.20
C TRP A 19 -12.08 -0.94 -0.30
N GLY A 20 -13.19 -1.05 -1.05
CA GLY A 20 -13.63 -2.31 -1.66
C GLY A 20 -12.62 -2.85 -2.68
N ASP A 21 -12.03 -1.96 -3.48
CA ASP A 21 -11.01 -2.34 -4.47
C ASP A 21 -9.72 -2.80 -3.79
N LEU A 22 -9.33 -2.15 -2.69
CA LEU A 22 -8.17 -2.55 -1.90
C LEU A 22 -8.35 -3.97 -1.34
N PHE A 23 -9.48 -4.25 -0.69
CA PHE A 23 -9.75 -5.57 -0.13
C PHE A 23 -9.84 -6.67 -1.20
N ARG A 24 -10.44 -6.39 -2.37
CA ARG A 24 -10.50 -7.35 -3.48
C ARG A 24 -9.13 -7.68 -4.08
N ASN A 25 -8.20 -6.74 -4.03
CA ASN A 25 -6.86 -6.89 -4.61
C ASN A 25 -5.78 -7.27 -3.59
N MET A 26 -6.18 -7.58 -2.35
CA MET A 26 -5.26 -8.15 -1.37
C MET A 26 -4.80 -9.55 -1.80
N LYS A 27 -3.50 -9.74 -1.86
CA LYS A 27 -2.88 -11.05 -2.15
C LYS A 27 -2.52 -11.76 -0.85
N PRO A 28 -2.45 -13.10 -0.84
CA PRO A 28 -1.97 -13.85 0.32
C PRO A 28 -0.60 -13.37 0.84
N CYS A 29 0.26 -12.92 -0.06
CA CYS A 29 1.57 -12.37 0.27
C CYS A 29 1.48 -11.13 1.17
N ASP A 30 0.44 -10.30 1.04
CA ASP A 30 0.23 -9.12 1.87
C ASP A 30 -0.07 -9.51 3.32
N PHE A 31 -0.84 -10.59 3.50
CA PHE A 31 -1.12 -11.16 4.83
C PHE A 31 0.13 -11.79 5.46
N VAL A 32 0.96 -12.47 4.66
CA VAL A 32 2.23 -13.03 5.12
C VAL A 32 3.17 -11.91 5.60
N MET A 33 3.26 -10.82 4.83
CA MET A 33 4.06 -9.65 5.22
C MET A 33 3.52 -8.98 6.49
N GLY A 34 2.21 -8.77 6.59
CA GLY A 34 1.57 -8.23 7.79
C GLY A 34 1.81 -9.14 9.01
N GLY A 35 1.65 -10.44 8.83
CA GLY A 35 1.90 -11.44 9.85
C GLY A 35 3.35 -11.47 10.33
N ALA A 36 4.31 -11.36 9.41
CA ALA A 36 5.73 -11.31 9.73
C ALA A 36 6.08 -10.04 10.55
N ILE A 37 5.54 -8.88 10.16
CA ILE A 37 5.73 -7.63 10.90
C ILE A 37 5.13 -7.74 12.30
N TYR A 38 3.89 -8.22 12.43
CA TYR A 38 3.24 -8.38 13.71
C TYR A 38 3.96 -9.41 14.60
N GLY A 39 4.36 -10.55 14.03
CA GLY A 39 5.13 -11.59 14.72
C GLY A 39 6.48 -11.09 15.24
N SER A 40 7.20 -10.28 14.46
CA SER A 40 8.42 -9.62 14.90
C SER A 40 8.17 -8.65 16.06
N GLY A 41 7.05 -7.93 16.02
CA GLY A 41 6.60 -7.06 17.10
C GLY A 41 6.30 -7.80 18.40
N MET A 42 5.67 -8.97 18.31
CA MET A 42 5.43 -9.83 19.48
C MET A 42 6.76 -10.34 20.09
N ALA A 43 7.69 -10.80 19.25
CA ALA A 43 9.01 -11.24 19.70
C ALA A 43 9.78 -10.10 20.38
N TRP A 44 9.75 -8.91 19.77
CA TRP A 44 10.36 -7.72 20.33
C TRP A 44 9.70 -7.28 21.64
N GLY A 45 8.37 -7.28 21.71
CA GLY A 45 7.61 -6.99 22.93
C GLY A 45 7.95 -7.94 24.07
N TYR A 46 8.09 -9.24 23.77
CA TYR A 46 8.54 -10.23 24.72
C TYR A 46 9.96 -9.93 25.22
N TYR A 47 10.88 -9.61 24.33
CA TYR A 47 12.25 -9.25 24.69
C TYR A 47 12.30 -8.02 25.60
N CYS A 48 11.57 -6.96 25.25
CA CYS A 48 11.50 -5.73 26.05
C CYS A 48 10.84 -5.94 27.42
N SER A 49 9.95 -6.91 27.56
CA SER A 49 9.27 -7.20 28.82
C SER A 49 10.12 -7.99 29.81
N ARG A 50 11.23 -8.59 29.36
CA ARG A 50 12.09 -9.46 30.20
C ARG A 50 12.65 -8.79 31.47
N PRO A 51 13.16 -7.56 31.46
CA PRO A 51 13.80 -6.95 32.63
C PRO A 51 12.81 -6.64 33.77
N PHE A 52 11.52 -6.68 33.53
CA PHE A 52 10.51 -6.35 34.52
C PHE A 52 10.16 -7.59 35.38
N SER A 53 10.06 -7.42 36.71
CA SER A 53 9.74 -8.51 37.61
C SER A 53 8.25 -8.75 37.79
N MET A 54 7.46 -7.67 37.82
CA MET A 54 6.01 -7.74 38.02
C MET A 54 5.28 -8.15 36.76
N LEU A 55 4.35 -9.12 36.86
CA LEU A 55 3.57 -9.64 35.76
C LEU A 55 2.78 -8.53 35.01
N MET A 56 2.16 -7.62 35.75
CA MET A 56 1.39 -6.50 35.15
C MET A 56 2.26 -5.58 34.31
N GLN A 57 3.46 -5.26 34.75
CA GLN A 57 4.40 -4.45 33.96
C GLN A 57 4.85 -5.17 32.70
N LYS A 58 5.14 -6.48 32.80
CA LYS A 58 5.45 -7.30 31.62
C LYS A 58 4.34 -7.28 30.58
N LEU A 59 3.10 -7.46 31.02
CA LEU A 59 1.95 -7.47 30.13
C LEU A 59 1.72 -6.12 29.47
N VAL A 60 1.81 -5.03 30.23
CA VAL A 60 1.64 -3.67 29.68
C VAL A 60 2.68 -3.38 28.60
N ILE A 61 3.96 -3.70 28.84
CA ILE A 61 5.02 -3.46 27.86
C ILE A 61 4.88 -4.37 26.64
N PHE A 62 4.62 -5.66 26.87
CA PHE A 62 4.40 -6.62 25.79
C PHE A 62 3.25 -6.17 24.87
N HIS A 63 2.11 -5.85 25.44
CA HIS A 63 0.94 -5.41 24.67
C HIS A 63 1.18 -4.05 24.01
N GLY A 64 1.79 -3.10 24.69
CA GLY A 64 2.09 -1.78 24.13
C GLY A 64 2.94 -1.89 22.87
N VAL A 65 4.05 -2.64 22.96
CA VAL A 65 4.94 -2.86 21.80
C VAL A 65 4.22 -3.63 20.70
N SER A 66 3.51 -4.72 21.03
CA SER A 66 2.79 -5.52 20.04
C SER A 66 1.72 -4.73 19.30
N HIS A 67 0.99 -3.83 19.97
CA HIS A 67 0.00 -2.97 19.32
C HIS A 67 0.61 -1.96 18.36
N MET A 68 1.78 -1.40 18.68
CA MET A 68 2.50 -0.53 17.74
C MET A 68 2.82 -1.25 16.44
N PHE A 69 3.34 -2.49 16.53
CA PHE A 69 3.61 -3.30 15.34
C PHE A 69 2.34 -3.76 14.62
N LEU A 70 1.23 -3.95 15.32
CA LEU A 70 -0.06 -4.24 14.71
C LEU A 70 -0.52 -3.10 13.80
N VAL A 71 -0.39 -1.84 14.25
CA VAL A 71 -0.72 -0.66 13.45
C VAL A 71 0.16 -0.57 12.20
N VAL A 72 1.46 -0.82 12.35
CA VAL A 72 2.39 -0.84 11.20
C VAL A 72 2.02 -1.97 10.23
N ALA A 73 1.74 -3.18 10.73
CA ALA A 73 1.34 -4.31 9.90
C ALA A 73 0.05 -4.01 9.11
N ALA A 74 -0.97 -3.47 9.77
CA ALA A 74 -2.22 -3.08 9.13
C ALA A 74 -2.01 -2.00 8.05
N SER A 75 -1.19 -0.99 8.33
CA SER A 75 -0.84 0.05 7.37
C SER A 75 -0.16 -0.52 6.13
N MET A 76 0.77 -1.46 6.30
CA MET A 76 1.44 -2.12 5.18
C MET A 76 0.50 -3.00 4.36
N MET A 77 -0.42 -3.73 5.01
CA MET A 77 -1.43 -4.54 4.32
C MET A 77 -2.36 -3.70 3.44
N ILE A 78 -2.61 -2.44 3.79
CA ILE A 78 -3.40 -1.51 2.99
C ILE A 78 -2.53 -0.84 1.92
N ALA A 79 -1.31 -0.45 2.26
CA ALA A 79 -0.42 0.27 1.36
C ALA A 79 0.03 -0.58 0.15
N LEU A 80 0.22 -1.89 0.33
CA LEU A 80 0.69 -2.77 -0.75
C LEU A 80 -0.32 -2.88 -1.91
N PRO A 81 -1.61 -3.23 -1.68
CA PRO A 81 -2.60 -3.24 -2.76
C PRO A 81 -2.83 -1.85 -3.35
N PHE A 82 -2.81 -0.78 -2.53
CA PHE A 82 -2.91 0.58 -3.01
C PHE A 82 -1.81 0.91 -4.02
N ARG A 83 -0.54 0.63 -3.68
CA ARG A 83 0.60 0.88 -4.57
C ARG A 83 0.56 0.05 -5.86
N ARG A 84 0.03 -1.18 -5.81
CA ARG A 84 -0.16 -2.01 -7.01
C ARG A 84 -1.24 -1.44 -7.92
N LEU A 85 -2.37 -1.02 -7.37
CA LEU A 85 -3.48 -0.46 -8.15
C LEU A 85 -3.11 0.89 -8.78
N THR A 86 -2.35 1.72 -8.08
CA THR A 86 -1.90 3.04 -8.57
C THR A 86 -0.61 2.98 -9.40
N GLY A 87 -0.06 1.79 -9.63
CA GLY A 87 1.11 1.61 -10.50
C GLY A 87 2.46 1.95 -9.86
N TYR A 88 2.53 2.23 -8.56
CA TYR A 88 3.80 2.49 -7.84
C TYR A 88 4.53 1.22 -7.44
N TRP A 89 3.89 0.06 -7.55
CA TRP A 89 4.47 -1.25 -7.30
C TRP A 89 4.13 -2.20 -8.42
N ASP A 90 4.91 -3.29 -8.56
CA ASP A 90 4.71 -4.27 -9.62
C ASP A 90 3.30 -4.90 -9.52
N ASN A 91 2.50 -4.62 -10.54
CA ASN A 91 1.16 -5.16 -10.73
C ASN A 91 1.10 -6.26 -11.81
N GLY A 92 2.26 -6.68 -12.33
CA GLY A 92 2.38 -7.66 -13.40
C GLY A 92 2.19 -7.07 -14.81
N MET A 93 1.90 -5.77 -14.91
CA MET A 93 1.71 -5.08 -16.19
C MET A 93 2.92 -4.21 -16.52
N ARG A 94 3.14 -3.94 -17.81
CA ARG A 94 4.20 -3.06 -18.29
C ARG A 94 3.63 -2.06 -19.28
N TRP A 95 4.15 -0.84 -19.27
CA TRP A 95 3.86 0.14 -20.31
C TRP A 95 4.29 -0.42 -21.67
N ARG A 96 3.45 -0.29 -22.69
CA ARG A 96 3.77 -0.76 -24.06
C ARG A 96 5.00 -0.08 -24.64
N LYS A 97 5.13 1.21 -24.38
CA LYS A 97 6.28 2.01 -24.78
C LYS A 97 6.79 2.82 -23.60
N PRO A 98 8.11 3.01 -23.45
CA PRO A 98 8.66 3.85 -22.38
C PRO A 98 8.15 5.30 -22.45
N GLU A 99 7.79 5.77 -23.66
CA GLU A 99 7.25 7.11 -23.91
C GLU A 99 5.84 7.30 -23.34
N ASP A 100 5.04 6.22 -23.21
CA ASP A 100 3.70 6.26 -22.63
C ASP A 100 3.71 6.63 -21.14
N ARG A 101 4.86 6.48 -20.49
CA ARG A 101 5.09 6.88 -19.11
C ARG A 101 5.24 8.39 -18.93
N LEU A 102 5.62 9.11 -19.98
CA LEU A 102 5.76 10.56 -19.95
C LEU A 102 4.37 11.19 -20.14
N ARG A 103 3.90 11.95 -19.16
CA ARG A 103 2.73 12.79 -19.33
C ARG A 103 3.08 13.90 -20.31
N LYS A 104 2.53 13.84 -21.52
CA LYS A 104 2.46 15.03 -22.35
C LYS A 104 1.53 16.03 -21.65
N TYR A 105 1.82 17.32 -21.84
CA TYR A 105 1.01 18.43 -21.34
C TYR A 105 -0.38 18.35 -21.98
N ASP A 106 -1.28 17.62 -21.35
CA ASP A 106 -2.63 17.43 -21.85
C ASP A 106 -3.61 17.98 -20.80
N CYS A 107 -4.08 19.21 -21.04
CA CYS A 107 -5.07 19.86 -20.19
C CYS A 107 -6.43 19.16 -20.23
N THR A 108 -6.68 18.29 -21.21
CA THR A 108 -7.95 17.57 -21.36
C THR A 108 -8.17 16.55 -20.26
N SER A 109 -7.10 15.92 -19.73
CA SER A 109 -7.20 15.01 -18.60
C SER A 109 -7.75 15.67 -17.33
N HIS A 110 -7.48 16.95 -17.13
CA HIS A 110 -7.97 17.70 -15.98
C HIS A 110 -9.48 17.93 -16.01
N PHE A 111 -10.05 18.08 -17.21
CA PHE A 111 -11.50 18.24 -17.39
C PHE A 111 -12.24 16.90 -17.29
N GLU A 112 -11.63 15.81 -17.73
CA GLU A 112 -12.18 14.46 -17.59
C GLU A 112 -12.16 14.01 -16.11
N GLU A 113 -11.12 14.33 -15.35
CA GLU A 113 -11.06 14.09 -13.91
C GLU A 113 -12.12 14.89 -13.14
N ALA A 114 -12.35 16.14 -13.52
CA ALA A 114 -13.38 16.99 -12.92
C ALA A 114 -14.80 16.52 -13.21
N SER A 115 -15.02 15.81 -14.31
CA SER A 115 -16.35 15.29 -14.71
C SER A 115 -16.79 14.01 -13.99
N GLY A 116 -15.97 13.46 -13.09
CA GLY A 116 -16.31 12.28 -12.28
C GLY A 116 -16.22 10.93 -13.01
N TYR A 117 -15.78 10.91 -14.26
CA TYR A 117 -15.61 9.69 -15.05
C TYR A 117 -14.35 8.89 -14.71
N SER A 118 -13.44 9.47 -13.95
CA SER A 118 -12.12 8.87 -13.70
C SER A 118 -12.09 7.78 -12.65
N ARG A 119 -13.16 7.63 -11.86
CA ARG A 119 -13.14 6.73 -10.69
C ARG A 119 -12.90 5.25 -11.01
N PHE A 120 -13.13 4.85 -12.25
CA PHE A 120 -13.03 3.46 -12.73
C PHE A 120 -12.30 3.33 -14.06
N ARG A 121 -11.49 4.30 -14.44
CA ARG A 121 -10.72 4.21 -15.66
C ARG A 121 -9.68 3.09 -15.53
N ILE A 122 -10.05 1.91 -15.96
CA ILE A 122 -9.08 0.85 -16.27
C ILE A 122 -8.24 1.40 -17.41
N ASN A 123 -6.94 1.49 -17.22
CA ASN A 123 -6.05 1.90 -18.29
C ASN A 123 -6.03 0.79 -19.34
N THR A 124 -6.89 0.92 -20.35
CA THR A 124 -7.04 -0.04 -21.45
C THR A 124 -5.96 0.10 -22.51
N ASP A 125 -5.00 1.01 -22.34
CA ASP A 125 -3.85 1.19 -23.23
C ASP A 125 -2.76 0.12 -23.03
N LEU A 126 -3.19 -1.08 -22.65
CA LEU A 126 -2.36 -2.27 -22.53
C LEU A 126 -2.29 -3.05 -23.83
#